data_ac28fa869e77c51af08b4869ee236d5d
#
_entry.id   ac28fa869e77c51af08b4869ee236d5d
#
_cell.length_a   1.000
_cell.length_b   1.000
_cell.length_c   1.000
_cell.angle_alpha   90.00
_cell.angle_beta   90.00
_cell.angle_gamma   90.00
#
_symmetry.space_group_name_H-M   'P 1'
#
loop_
_entity.id
_entity.type
_entity.pdbx_description
1 polymer ?
#
loop_
_entity_poly.entity_id
_entity_poly.type
_entity_poly.pdbx_seq_one_letter_code
_entity_poly.pdbx_strand_id
1 'polypeptide(L)'
;MQFSSEWSQGFSAQWAECAQSRARIHRTLHDMCAMFTDQDEVSRLAAGGQNPLIYEVSAWDAPSQSGALSFGVTVLHPGQIGSEYYMTKGHYHVVRNTAEVYYTLSGEGVLVTENEDGQCILLPMAPGAASYVAPGFAHRMVNTGSQP
;
A
#
# COMPACT_ATOMS: atom_id res chain seq x y z
N MET A 1 -16.26 -8.17 -21.75
CA MET A 1 -15.57 -9.42 -21.43
C MET A 1 -15.90 -9.71 -19.98
N GLN A 2 -16.68 -10.74 -19.70
CA GLN A 2 -17.09 -11.08 -18.33
C GLN A 2 -16.05 -12.03 -17.80
N PHE A 3 -15.24 -11.60 -16.84
CA PHE A 3 -14.31 -12.48 -16.12
C PHE A 3 -15.15 -13.41 -15.23
N SER A 4 -14.96 -14.72 -15.37
CA SER A 4 -15.68 -15.69 -14.55
C SER A 4 -15.22 -15.62 -13.10
N SER A 5 -16.11 -15.94 -12.15
CA SER A 5 -15.80 -15.99 -10.72
C SER A 5 -14.66 -16.98 -10.37
N GLU A 6 -14.37 -17.92 -11.26
CA GLU A 6 -13.25 -18.87 -11.12
C GLU A 6 -11.88 -18.20 -11.24
N TRP A 7 -11.76 -17.11 -12.01
CA TRP A 7 -10.52 -16.34 -12.11
C TRP A 7 -10.20 -15.57 -10.81
N SER A 8 -11.21 -15.05 -10.13
CA SER A 8 -11.01 -14.35 -8.87
C SER A 8 -10.62 -15.31 -7.73
N GLN A 9 -11.16 -16.53 -7.71
CA GLN A 9 -10.80 -17.55 -6.74
C GLN A 9 -9.40 -18.14 -7.01
N GLY A 10 -9.07 -18.39 -8.27
CA GLY A 10 -7.74 -18.84 -8.68
C GLY A 10 -6.66 -17.79 -8.40
N PHE A 11 -6.99 -16.52 -8.59
CA PHE A 11 -6.08 -15.42 -8.29
C PHE A 11 -5.79 -15.33 -6.79
N SER A 12 -6.82 -15.41 -5.93
CA SER A 12 -6.64 -15.36 -4.47
C SER A 12 -5.86 -16.57 -3.91
N ALA A 13 -6.05 -17.77 -4.47
CA ALA A 13 -5.29 -18.96 -4.06
C ALA A 13 -3.82 -18.89 -4.51
N GLN A 14 -3.56 -18.44 -5.73
CA GLN A 14 -2.20 -18.21 -6.22
C GLN A 14 -1.48 -17.09 -5.46
N TRP A 15 -2.19 -16.05 -5.04
CA TRP A 15 -1.64 -14.99 -4.20
C TRP A 15 -1.27 -15.52 -2.82
N ALA A 16 -2.06 -16.40 -2.23
CA ALA A 16 -1.74 -17.05 -0.96
C ALA A 16 -0.50 -17.94 -1.05
N GLU A 17 -0.28 -18.61 -2.19
CA GLU A 17 0.94 -19.38 -2.47
C GLU A 17 2.14 -18.47 -2.73
N CYS A 18 1.97 -17.38 -3.46
CA CYS A 18 3.00 -16.35 -3.66
C CYS A 18 3.38 -15.67 -2.34
N ALA A 19 2.44 -15.50 -1.42
CA ALA A 19 2.69 -14.98 -0.08
C ALA A 19 3.61 -15.89 0.77
N GLN A 20 3.88 -17.12 0.34
CA GLN A 20 4.89 -17.98 0.97
C GLN A 20 6.31 -17.66 0.53
N SER A 21 6.51 -16.86 -0.51
CA SER A 21 7.84 -16.54 -1.05
C SER A 21 8.27 -15.11 -0.72
N ARG A 22 9.06 -14.96 0.30
CA ARG A 22 10.29 -14.19 0.47
C ARG A 22 10.30 -12.89 1.27
N ALA A 23 9.42 -11.91 1.11
CA ALA A 23 9.48 -10.75 1.98
C ALA A 23 8.11 -10.43 2.56
N ARG A 24 8.00 -10.53 3.87
CA ARG A 24 6.83 -10.03 4.60
C ARG A 24 7.26 -8.81 5.39
N ILE A 25 6.60 -7.70 5.13
CA ILE A 25 6.77 -6.45 5.86
C ILE A 25 5.51 -6.26 6.69
N HIS A 26 5.67 -6.04 7.99
CA HIS A 26 4.60 -5.59 8.87
C HIS A 26 4.98 -4.20 9.37
N ARG A 27 4.03 -3.28 9.38
CA ARG A 27 4.20 -1.93 9.91
C ARG A 27 3.10 -1.62 10.91
N THR A 28 3.50 -1.47 12.13
CA THR A 28 2.64 -1.08 13.24
C THR A 28 2.70 0.44 13.47
N LEU A 29 1.88 0.95 14.38
CA LEU A 29 1.95 2.36 14.78
C LEU A 29 3.36 2.75 15.23
N HIS A 30 4.04 1.89 15.97
CA HIS A 30 5.42 2.15 16.43
C HIS A 30 6.39 2.36 15.25
N ASP A 31 6.24 1.57 14.17
CA ASP A 31 7.08 1.70 12.97
C ASP A 31 6.73 2.94 12.13
N MET A 32 5.52 3.47 12.31
CA MET A 32 4.94 4.53 11.51
C MET A 32 4.75 5.85 12.28
N CYS A 33 5.15 5.92 13.56
CA CYS A 33 4.88 7.06 14.44
C CYS A 33 5.31 8.41 13.83
N ALA A 34 6.47 8.47 13.17
CA ALA A 34 6.96 9.70 12.53
C ALA A 34 6.20 10.09 11.24
N MET A 35 5.27 9.26 10.76
CA MET A 35 4.50 9.54 9.55
C MET A 35 3.19 10.32 9.83
N PHE A 36 2.76 10.36 11.08
CA PHE A 36 1.57 11.06 11.51
C PHE A 36 1.91 12.44 12.08
N THR A 37 1.07 13.42 11.82
CA THR A 37 1.25 14.81 12.29
C THR A 37 0.84 14.94 13.75
N ASP A 38 -0.22 14.21 14.16
CA ASP A 38 -0.75 14.22 15.53
C ASP A 38 0.13 13.39 16.48
N GLN A 39 1.25 13.96 16.90
CA GLN A 39 2.21 13.31 17.78
C GLN A 39 1.69 13.14 19.22
N ASP A 40 0.74 13.96 19.64
CA ASP A 40 0.09 13.83 20.95
C ASP A 40 -0.77 12.57 20.98
N GLU A 41 -1.55 12.32 19.92
CA GLU A 41 -2.36 11.10 19.79
C GLU A 41 -1.47 9.85 19.64
N VAL A 42 -0.40 9.91 18.86
CA VAL A 42 0.60 8.83 18.78
C VAL A 42 1.14 8.49 20.16
N SER A 43 1.55 9.51 20.93
CA SER A 43 2.08 9.33 22.28
C SER A 43 1.05 8.76 23.25
N ARG A 44 -0.20 9.23 23.17
CA ARG A 44 -1.31 8.74 23.99
C ARG A 44 -1.59 7.25 23.76
N LEU A 45 -1.63 6.84 22.50
CA LEU A 45 -1.85 5.44 22.11
C LEU A 45 -0.70 4.54 22.59
N ALA A 46 0.54 4.98 22.37
CA ALA A 46 1.73 4.25 22.81
C ALA A 46 1.78 4.10 24.36
N ALA A 47 1.49 5.16 25.09
CA ALA A 47 1.42 5.12 26.56
C ALA A 47 0.30 4.19 27.07
N GLY A 48 -0.79 4.05 26.30
CA GLY A 48 -1.86 3.10 26.55
C GLY A 48 -1.54 1.66 26.12
N GLY A 49 -0.32 1.38 25.67
CA GLY A 49 0.11 0.07 25.20
C GLY A 49 -0.51 -0.35 23.85
N GLN A 50 -1.05 0.59 23.10
CA GLN A 50 -1.66 0.33 21.80
C GLN A 50 -0.62 0.43 20.69
N ASN A 51 -0.53 -0.60 19.88
CA ASN A 51 0.37 -0.66 18.73
C ASN A 51 -0.32 -1.37 17.56
N PRO A 52 -1.38 -0.78 16.99
CA PRO A 52 -2.14 -1.41 15.93
C PRO A 52 -1.28 -1.66 14.69
N LEU A 53 -1.61 -2.73 13.98
CA LEU A 53 -1.05 -3.01 12.66
C LEU A 53 -1.66 -2.02 11.67
N ILE A 54 -0.81 -1.27 10.99
CA ILE A 54 -1.22 -0.27 9.99
C ILE A 54 -1.31 -0.92 8.62
N TYR A 55 -0.22 -1.62 8.20
CA TYR A 55 -0.23 -2.36 6.94
C TYR A 55 0.78 -3.50 6.94
N GLU A 56 0.56 -4.41 6.02
CA GLU A 56 1.48 -5.48 5.72
C GLU A 56 1.69 -5.62 4.21
N VAL A 57 2.88 -6.06 3.81
CA VAL A 57 3.24 -6.31 2.41
C VAL A 57 3.78 -7.72 2.29
N SER A 58 3.24 -8.48 1.34
CA SER A 58 3.81 -9.72 0.87
C SER A 58 4.35 -9.47 -0.53
N ALA A 59 5.66 -9.58 -0.72
CA ALA A 59 6.30 -9.27 -2.00
C ALA A 59 7.01 -10.49 -2.58
N TRP A 60 6.98 -10.57 -3.89
CA TRP A 60 7.80 -11.45 -4.69
C TRP A 60 8.80 -10.62 -5.48
N ASP A 61 10.08 -10.80 -5.16
CA ASP A 61 11.15 -10.11 -5.84
C ASP A 61 11.57 -10.90 -7.07
N ALA A 62 11.41 -10.28 -8.23
CA ALA A 62 11.92 -10.85 -9.47
C ALA A 62 13.46 -10.89 -9.46
N PRO A 63 14.07 -11.80 -10.20
CA PRO A 63 15.51 -11.74 -10.47
C PRO A 63 15.91 -10.38 -11.05
N SER A 64 17.06 -9.85 -10.63
CA SER A 64 17.56 -8.57 -11.14
C SER A 64 18.05 -8.71 -12.59
N GLN A 65 17.11 -8.73 -13.52
CA GLN A 65 17.38 -8.84 -14.96
C GLN A 65 16.37 -8.03 -15.75
N SER A 66 16.77 -7.59 -16.94
CA SER A 66 15.88 -6.82 -17.84
C SER A 66 14.64 -7.65 -18.21
N GLY A 67 13.47 -7.01 -18.15
CA GLY A 67 12.18 -7.63 -18.43
C GLY A 67 11.56 -8.43 -17.28
N ALA A 68 12.25 -8.60 -16.16
CA ALA A 68 11.66 -9.20 -14.98
C ALA A 68 10.67 -8.24 -14.29
N LEU A 69 9.57 -8.76 -13.77
CA LEU A 69 8.52 -8.00 -13.10
C LEU A 69 8.39 -8.47 -11.65
N SER A 70 8.66 -7.57 -10.70
CA SER A 70 8.33 -7.79 -9.29
C SER A 70 6.87 -7.45 -9.04
N PHE A 71 6.25 -8.12 -8.09
CA PHE A 71 4.89 -7.81 -7.66
C PHE A 71 4.70 -8.10 -6.17
N GLY A 72 3.66 -7.52 -5.59
CA GLY A 72 3.33 -7.73 -4.19
C GLY A 72 1.87 -7.46 -3.90
N VAL A 73 1.44 -7.87 -2.72
CA VAL A 73 0.12 -7.53 -2.17
C VAL A 73 0.35 -6.71 -0.91
N THR A 74 -0.28 -5.57 -0.85
CA THR A 74 -0.34 -4.73 0.35
C THR A 74 -1.73 -4.80 0.94
N VAL A 75 -1.82 -5.11 2.21
CA VAL A 75 -3.05 -5.03 3.01
C VAL A 75 -2.90 -3.81 3.92
N LEU A 76 -3.66 -2.76 3.63
CA LEU A 76 -3.67 -1.53 4.42
C LEU A 76 -4.95 -1.52 5.27
N HIS A 77 -4.79 -1.68 6.59
CA HIS A 77 -5.91 -1.76 7.51
C HIS A 77 -6.66 -0.42 7.61
N PRO A 78 -7.97 -0.44 7.88
CA PRO A 78 -8.72 0.78 8.16
C PRO A 78 -8.37 1.30 9.56
N GLY A 79 -8.40 2.62 9.71
CA GLY A 79 -8.17 3.28 10.99
C GLY A 79 -7.66 4.69 10.85
N GLN A 80 -7.50 5.35 11.99
CA GLN A 80 -7.03 6.73 12.06
C GLN A 80 -6.13 6.93 13.28
N ILE A 81 -5.22 7.90 13.18
CA ILE A 81 -4.50 8.51 14.30
C ILE A 81 -4.94 9.99 14.33
N GLY A 82 -5.68 10.35 15.36
CA GLY A 82 -6.38 11.64 15.34
C GLY A 82 -7.34 11.73 14.16
N SER A 83 -7.12 12.67 13.27
CA SER A 83 -7.89 12.85 12.02
C SER A 83 -7.23 12.26 10.77
N GLU A 84 -6.04 11.66 10.92
CA GLU A 84 -5.27 11.14 9.80
C GLU A 84 -5.56 9.66 9.58
N TYR A 85 -5.97 9.29 8.38
CA TYR A 85 -6.19 7.89 8.02
C TYR A 85 -4.89 7.08 8.02
N TYR A 86 -5.02 5.77 8.23
CA TYR A 86 -3.90 4.86 8.04
C TYR A 86 -3.39 4.93 6.61
N MET A 87 -2.07 4.92 6.49
CA MET A 87 -1.38 5.08 5.22
C MET A 87 -0.13 4.20 5.15
N THR A 88 0.32 3.88 3.96
CA THR A 88 1.62 3.28 3.78
C THR A 88 2.72 4.34 3.89
N LYS A 89 3.95 3.90 4.23
CA LYS A 89 5.12 4.78 4.18
C LYS A 89 5.40 5.14 2.72
N GLY A 90 5.26 6.41 2.40
CA GLY A 90 5.53 6.91 1.05
C GLY A 90 7.00 6.73 0.67
N HIS A 91 7.25 6.50 -0.62
CA HIS A 91 8.62 6.39 -1.13
C HIS A 91 8.68 6.75 -2.62
N TYR A 92 9.88 7.06 -3.05
CA TYR A 92 10.27 7.04 -4.45
C TYR A 92 10.87 5.69 -4.80
N HIS A 93 10.76 5.25 -6.04
CA HIS A 93 11.52 4.10 -6.50
C HIS A 93 13.03 4.39 -6.45
N VAL A 94 13.81 3.36 -6.10
CA VAL A 94 15.29 3.45 -6.13
C VAL A 94 15.77 3.80 -7.54
N VAL A 95 15.19 3.13 -8.54
CA VAL A 95 15.38 3.48 -9.96
C VAL A 95 14.26 4.44 -10.35
N ARG A 96 14.57 5.75 -10.36
CA ARG A 96 13.57 6.82 -10.55
C ARG A 96 12.76 6.72 -11.84
N ASN A 97 13.34 6.14 -12.88
CA ASN A 97 12.70 6.00 -14.20
C ASN A 97 11.92 4.68 -14.33
N THR A 98 11.27 4.23 -13.25
CA THR A 98 10.38 3.08 -13.26
C THR A 98 8.98 3.50 -12.87
N ALA A 99 7.99 2.91 -13.55
CA ALA A 99 6.58 3.05 -13.23
C ALA A 99 6.11 1.89 -12.36
N GLU A 100 4.95 2.06 -11.74
CA GLU A 100 4.27 1.02 -10.99
C GLU A 100 2.77 1.03 -11.31
N VAL A 101 2.13 -0.12 -11.22
CA VAL A 101 0.67 -0.26 -11.33
C VAL A 101 0.13 -0.84 -10.04
N TYR A 102 -0.83 -0.17 -9.45
CA TYR A 102 -1.66 -0.70 -8.37
C TYR A 102 -2.96 -1.21 -8.95
N TYR A 103 -3.36 -2.40 -8.54
CA TYR A 103 -4.68 -2.94 -8.82
C TYR A 103 -5.41 -3.20 -7.52
N THR A 104 -6.50 -2.51 -7.28
CA THR A 104 -7.27 -2.60 -6.04
C THR A 104 -8.14 -3.86 -6.06
N LEU A 105 -7.92 -4.75 -5.10
CA LEU A 105 -8.67 -6.00 -4.94
C LEU A 105 -9.91 -5.80 -4.06
N SER A 106 -9.78 -5.04 -2.98
CA SER A 106 -10.86 -4.77 -2.01
C SER A 106 -10.64 -3.42 -1.34
N GLY A 107 -11.64 -2.96 -0.61
CA GLY A 107 -11.60 -1.71 0.14
C GLY A 107 -11.71 -0.46 -0.73
N GLU A 108 -11.61 0.69 -0.08
CA GLU A 108 -11.66 2.01 -0.71
C GLU A 108 -10.54 2.89 -0.15
N GLY A 109 -9.89 3.65 -1.02
CA GLY A 109 -8.80 4.50 -0.61
C GLY A 109 -8.38 5.50 -1.66
N VAL A 110 -7.23 6.10 -1.42
CA VAL A 110 -6.60 7.04 -2.33
C VAL A 110 -5.12 6.69 -2.47
N LEU A 111 -4.64 6.60 -3.70
CA LEU A 111 -3.22 6.59 -3.99
C LEU A 111 -2.78 8.05 -4.19
N VAL A 112 -1.98 8.54 -3.26
CA VAL A 112 -1.37 9.88 -3.33
C VAL A 112 -0.04 9.76 -4.05
N THR A 113 0.15 10.54 -5.10
CA THR A 113 1.42 10.60 -5.84
C THR A 113 1.93 12.03 -5.89
N GLU A 114 3.24 12.21 -5.79
CA GLU A 114 3.89 13.53 -5.79
C GLU A 114 5.26 13.46 -6.48
N ASN A 115 5.56 14.43 -7.34
CA ASN A 115 6.87 14.57 -7.95
C ASN A 115 7.75 15.63 -7.22
N GLU A 116 8.99 15.77 -7.66
CA GLU A 116 9.96 16.70 -7.05
C GLU A 116 9.59 18.18 -7.29
N ASP A 117 8.73 18.47 -8.27
CA ASP A 117 8.22 19.83 -8.54
C ASP A 117 7.01 20.18 -7.63
N GLY A 118 6.59 19.27 -6.75
CA GLY A 118 5.45 19.45 -5.86
C GLY A 118 4.10 19.23 -6.54
N GLN A 119 4.07 18.66 -7.74
CA GLN A 119 2.81 18.24 -8.36
C GLN A 119 2.27 17.02 -7.62
N CYS A 120 1.13 17.19 -6.96
CA CYS A 120 0.44 16.13 -6.24
C CYS A 120 -0.81 15.68 -7.01
N ILE A 121 -0.98 14.37 -7.16
CA ILE A 121 -2.13 13.75 -7.84
C ILE A 121 -2.76 12.74 -6.91
N LEU A 122 -4.07 12.81 -6.77
CA LEU A 122 -4.88 11.88 -5.98
C LEU A 122 -5.64 10.95 -6.91
N LEU A 123 -5.36 9.66 -6.82
CA LEU A 123 -5.99 8.62 -7.63
C LEU A 123 -6.94 7.81 -6.75
N PRO A 124 -8.25 7.82 -7.01
CA PRO A 124 -9.20 6.98 -6.27
C PRO A 124 -8.87 5.50 -6.45
N MET A 125 -8.94 4.75 -5.34
CA MET A 125 -8.75 3.30 -5.30
C MET A 125 -10.07 2.64 -4.90
N ALA A 126 -10.59 1.77 -5.77
CA ALA A 126 -11.79 0.98 -5.53
C ALA A 126 -11.63 -0.40 -6.18
N PRO A 127 -12.35 -1.44 -5.75
CA PRO A 127 -12.22 -2.77 -6.32
C PRO A 127 -12.35 -2.79 -7.85
N GLY A 128 -11.35 -3.36 -8.53
CA GLY A 128 -11.25 -3.41 -9.98
C GLY A 128 -10.58 -2.19 -10.63
N ALA A 129 -10.26 -1.14 -9.86
CA ALA A 129 -9.52 0.01 -10.38
C ALA A 129 -8.03 -0.30 -10.51
N ALA A 130 -7.44 0.15 -11.62
CA ALA A 130 -6.00 0.16 -11.84
C ALA A 130 -5.49 1.61 -11.78
N SER A 131 -4.51 1.86 -10.90
CA SER A 131 -3.87 3.16 -10.74
C SER A 131 -2.43 3.10 -11.23
N TYR A 132 -2.01 4.08 -12.01
CA TYR A 132 -0.67 4.14 -12.58
C TYR A 132 0.17 5.21 -11.87
N VAL A 133 1.31 4.79 -11.36
CA VAL A 133 2.34 5.69 -10.83
C VAL A 133 3.38 5.93 -11.92
N ALA A 134 3.48 7.18 -12.36
CA ALA A 134 4.45 7.56 -13.38
C ALA A 134 5.89 7.53 -12.84
N PRO A 135 6.89 7.32 -13.71
CA PRO A 135 8.29 7.49 -13.35
C PRO A 135 8.55 8.86 -12.70
N GLY A 136 9.38 8.89 -11.66
CA GLY A 136 9.73 10.13 -10.95
C GLY A 136 8.73 10.57 -9.87
N PHE A 137 7.62 9.85 -9.69
CA PHE A 137 6.67 10.14 -8.62
C PHE A 137 6.92 9.29 -7.37
N ALA A 138 6.95 9.93 -6.22
CA ALA A 138 6.73 9.27 -4.94
C ALA A 138 5.25 8.90 -4.82
N HIS A 139 4.94 7.88 -4.02
CA HIS A 139 3.56 7.47 -3.84
C HIS A 139 3.32 6.81 -2.47
N ARG A 140 2.08 6.88 -2.01
CA ARG A 140 1.56 6.16 -0.84
C ARG A 140 0.08 5.87 -0.98
N MET A 141 -0.37 4.77 -0.39
CA MET A 141 -1.80 4.47 -0.25
C MET A 141 -2.32 5.03 1.06
N VAL A 142 -3.57 5.49 1.04
CA VAL A 142 -4.36 5.93 2.21
C VAL A 142 -5.67 5.15 2.19
N ASN A 143 -6.00 4.46 3.28
CA ASN A 143 -7.27 3.75 3.40
C ASN A 143 -8.33 4.72 3.97
N THR A 144 -9.29 5.11 3.15
CA THR A 144 -10.39 6.00 3.54
C THR A 144 -11.70 5.26 3.83
N GLY A 145 -11.68 3.94 3.62
CA GLY A 145 -12.83 3.06 3.84
C GLY A 145 -12.84 2.39 5.22
N SER A 146 -13.70 1.39 5.35
CA SER A 146 -13.88 0.58 6.57
C SER A 146 -13.38 -0.86 6.41
N GLN A 147 -12.84 -1.20 5.25
CA GLN A 147 -12.29 -2.51 4.91
C GLN A 147 -10.83 -2.36 4.47
N PRO A 148 -9.99 -3.39 4.67
CA PRO A 148 -8.63 -3.39 4.14
C PRO A 148 -8.65 -3.56 2.61
#